data_4853f1d37a8160f97b729c1490b1a513
#
_entry.id   4853f1d37a8160f97b729c1490b1a513
#
_cell.length_a   1.000
_cell.length_b   1.000
_cell.length_c   1.000
_cell.angle_alpha   90.00
_cell.angle_beta   90.00
_cell.angle_gamma   90.00
#
_symmetry.space_group_name_H-M   'P 1'
#
loop_
_entity.id
_entity.type
_entity.pdbx_description
1 polymer ?
#
loop_
_entity_poly.entity_id
_entity_poly.type
_entity_poly.pdbx_seq_one_letter_code
_entity_poly.pdbx_strand_id
1 'polypeptide(L)'
;MNSALLSRLSQDLALLSSGLQLANILKVTQMTTLSPKQSNRFIIFIVLTLSLSLRSAALPAEPLSADVLIVGAGLSGLSAAYHLKKAGKTALILEMSPHIGGRIRTASYPDGAHAEVGLEEFWENNPAIEIFKDLKIPMETAYSSFSSFYYQGKLYPFIQDSNPEFLRSVLDTDELQAYKRWDAKMAELYRQLQQRPLPDELLTLMETSFADWIKNTSGLSPKAQELVRIETEPEYATSWQKISALDGIAEWHYFSGNGLAPRHVIGGNQRAAQALARFIGKDRIRLNQLVTHIKSTVSGEEVTATDQGNFKQQIFRAKYVVTAIPLFRLNDIQFTPELSAERKQAIQTQSAGAYFTAHVRVDNNAARSFWTYNGKSVLPIMTDSPLGVIYEGESKPGGDALLNLLVSGADAERFNSRMSDPDQIQETLLTAFDKQWPGFRQAVKQMSFYRYHPRAVASWPVGRSRFDELSDSLRKPQGRVYFAGDFTEDTHSNGASQSALRVVKDILQKSD
;
A
#
# COMPACT_ATOMS: atom_id res chain seq x y z
N MET A 1 48.06 -21.71 -41.98
CA MET A 1 47.55 -20.81 -40.90
C MET A 1 47.65 -21.58 -39.60
N ASN A 2 48.38 -21.01 -38.63
CA ASN A 2 48.86 -21.74 -37.43
C ASN A 2 47.72 -22.05 -36.44
N SER A 3 47.65 -23.28 -35.93
CA SER A 3 46.66 -23.74 -34.95
C SER A 3 46.60 -22.87 -33.67
N ALA A 4 47.70 -22.19 -33.37
CA ALA A 4 47.83 -21.27 -32.23
C ALA A 4 46.99 -19.95 -32.43
N LEU A 5 46.76 -19.52 -33.66
CA LEU A 5 45.95 -18.33 -33.97
C LEU A 5 44.44 -18.60 -33.85
N LEU A 6 44.04 -19.83 -34.20
CA LEU A 6 42.66 -20.27 -34.07
C LEU A 6 42.25 -20.51 -32.61
N SER A 7 43.20 -20.99 -31.77
CA SER A 7 43.01 -21.17 -30.32
C SER A 7 42.87 -19.84 -29.57
N ARG A 8 43.64 -18.82 -29.94
CA ARG A 8 43.51 -17.46 -29.37
C ARG A 8 42.20 -16.79 -29.79
N LEU A 9 41.83 -16.89 -31.05
CA LEU A 9 40.55 -16.34 -31.55
C LEU A 9 39.33 -17.03 -30.87
N SER A 10 39.43 -18.32 -30.53
CA SER A 10 38.34 -19.01 -29.82
C SER A 10 38.26 -18.61 -28.32
N GLN A 11 39.36 -18.27 -27.70
CA GLN A 11 39.39 -17.79 -26.31
C GLN A 11 38.91 -16.34 -26.19
N ASP A 12 39.27 -15.48 -27.15
CA ASP A 12 38.80 -14.08 -27.20
C ASP A 12 37.32 -13.97 -27.57
N LEU A 13 36.79 -14.90 -28.39
CA LEU A 13 35.36 -14.99 -28.72
C LEU A 13 34.51 -15.53 -27.55
N ALA A 14 35.07 -16.41 -26.69
CA ALA A 14 34.39 -16.90 -25.54
C ALA A 14 34.25 -15.85 -24.41
N LEU A 15 35.14 -14.83 -24.41
CA LEU A 15 35.08 -13.69 -23.48
C LEU A 15 34.11 -12.59 -23.92
N LEU A 16 33.67 -12.59 -25.21
CA LEU A 16 32.77 -11.58 -25.76
C LEU A 16 31.31 -12.03 -25.90
N SER A 17 30.97 -13.27 -25.56
CA SER A 17 29.62 -13.82 -25.77
C SER A 17 28.88 -14.22 -24.50
N SER A 18 28.31 -13.25 -23.83
CA SER A 18 27.05 -13.49 -23.12
C SER A 18 25.89 -13.10 -24.04
N GLY A 19 25.41 -14.02 -24.88
CA GLY A 19 24.13 -13.79 -25.54
C GLY A 19 23.96 -14.19 -27.01
N LEU A 20 24.93 -14.75 -27.72
CA LEU A 20 24.72 -15.25 -29.08
C LEU A 20 24.73 -16.79 -29.12
N GLN A 21 23.69 -17.38 -29.70
CA GLN A 21 23.54 -18.83 -29.82
C GLN A 21 24.73 -19.45 -30.57
N LEU A 22 25.50 -20.26 -29.89
CA LEU A 22 26.66 -21.00 -30.39
C LEU A 22 26.37 -21.97 -31.57
N ALA A 23 25.12 -22.25 -31.88
CA ALA A 23 24.69 -23.25 -32.87
C ALA A 23 25.11 -22.92 -34.32
N ASN A 24 25.32 -21.66 -34.66
CA ASN A 24 25.67 -21.27 -36.05
C ASN A 24 27.17 -21.14 -36.32
N ILE A 25 27.99 -21.16 -35.28
CA ILE A 25 29.46 -21.02 -35.42
C ILE A 25 30.14 -22.36 -35.61
N LEU A 26 29.56 -23.44 -35.17
CA LEU A 26 30.11 -24.81 -35.29
C LEU A 26 30.07 -25.40 -36.73
N LYS A 27 29.39 -24.73 -37.69
CA LYS A 27 29.44 -25.15 -39.09
C LYS A 27 30.69 -24.69 -39.85
N VAL A 28 31.53 -23.84 -39.26
CA VAL A 28 32.74 -23.30 -39.90
C VAL A 28 33.91 -24.26 -39.79
N THR A 29 33.90 -25.27 -38.92
CA THR A 29 35.01 -26.18 -38.67
C THR A 29 35.17 -27.32 -39.70
N GLN A 30 34.28 -27.42 -40.72
CA GLN A 30 34.38 -28.47 -41.75
C GLN A 30 34.90 -27.97 -43.11
N MET A 31 35.40 -26.71 -43.19
CA MET A 31 35.86 -26.20 -44.50
C MET A 31 37.40 -26.16 -44.60
N THR A 32 38.03 -27.31 -44.67
CA THR A 32 39.50 -27.44 -44.88
C THR A 32 39.96 -27.51 -46.37
N THR A 33 39.09 -27.16 -47.33
CA THR A 33 39.43 -27.33 -48.77
C THR A 33 39.16 -26.11 -49.65
N LEU A 34 39.26 -24.89 -49.12
CA LEU A 34 39.11 -23.70 -49.95
C LEU A 34 40.46 -23.17 -50.51
N SER A 35 40.49 -22.82 -51.79
CA SER A 35 41.67 -22.24 -52.43
C SER A 35 42.03 -20.88 -51.85
N PRO A 36 43.30 -20.40 -51.95
CA PRO A 36 43.72 -19.11 -51.38
C PRO A 36 42.91 -17.88 -51.81
N LYS A 37 42.36 -17.89 -53.03
CA LYS A 37 41.47 -16.81 -53.52
C LYS A 37 40.06 -16.82 -52.91
N GLN A 38 39.57 -17.99 -52.54
CA GLN A 38 38.26 -18.16 -51.87
C GLN A 38 38.35 -17.81 -50.40
N SER A 39 39.45 -18.12 -49.74
CA SER A 39 39.72 -17.77 -48.34
C SER A 39 39.72 -16.25 -48.13
N ASN A 40 40.33 -15.47 -48.99
CA ASN A 40 40.32 -14.01 -48.87
C ASN A 40 38.94 -13.38 -49.05
N ARG A 41 38.11 -13.89 -49.94
CA ARG A 41 36.71 -13.42 -50.09
C ARG A 41 35.85 -13.77 -48.88
N PHE A 42 36.10 -14.95 -48.26
CA PHE A 42 35.39 -15.38 -47.08
C PHE A 42 35.77 -14.58 -45.81
N ILE A 43 37.07 -14.27 -45.66
CA ILE A 43 37.56 -13.41 -44.58
C ILE A 43 37.02 -11.97 -44.73
N ILE A 44 36.95 -11.43 -45.93
CA ILE A 44 36.36 -10.12 -46.20
C ILE A 44 34.86 -10.11 -45.90
N PHE A 45 34.15 -11.20 -46.21
CA PHE A 45 32.71 -11.31 -45.90
C PHE A 45 32.46 -11.46 -44.39
N ILE A 46 33.27 -12.21 -43.66
CA ILE A 46 33.19 -12.31 -42.20
C ILE A 46 33.54 -10.97 -41.52
N VAL A 47 34.53 -10.26 -41.97
CA VAL A 47 34.90 -8.94 -41.45
C VAL A 47 33.85 -7.89 -41.77
N LEU A 48 33.23 -7.93 -42.96
CA LEU A 48 32.09 -7.05 -43.27
C LEU A 48 30.82 -7.39 -42.48
N THR A 49 30.50 -8.65 -42.26
CA THR A 49 29.36 -9.05 -41.42
C THR A 49 29.59 -8.76 -39.96
N LEU A 50 30.80 -8.94 -39.42
CA LEU A 50 31.14 -8.49 -38.07
C LEU A 50 31.13 -6.96 -37.93
N SER A 51 31.62 -6.22 -38.94
CA SER A 51 31.57 -4.75 -38.88
C SER A 51 30.16 -4.18 -39.07
N LEU A 52 29.23 -4.88 -39.78
CA LEU A 52 27.81 -4.51 -39.82
C LEU A 52 27.10 -4.91 -38.52
N SER A 53 27.44 -6.05 -37.87
CA SER A 53 26.87 -6.44 -36.59
C SER A 53 27.38 -5.57 -35.43
N LEU A 54 28.59 -5.05 -35.51
CA LEU A 54 29.12 -4.10 -34.52
C LEU A 54 28.55 -2.68 -34.68
N ARG A 55 28.05 -2.33 -35.87
CA ARG A 55 27.33 -1.08 -36.07
C ARG A 55 25.86 -1.14 -35.72
N SER A 56 25.33 -2.34 -35.40
CA SER A 56 24.01 -2.57 -34.82
C SER A 56 24.05 -2.66 -33.28
N ALA A 57 25.14 -2.20 -32.64
CA ALA A 57 25.07 -1.78 -31.26
C ALA A 57 24.09 -0.61 -31.26
N ALA A 58 22.86 -0.91 -30.84
CA ALA A 58 21.77 0.05 -30.72
C ALA A 58 22.35 1.30 -30.08
N LEU A 59 22.24 2.44 -30.75
CA LEU A 59 22.38 3.74 -30.13
C LEU A 59 21.64 3.61 -28.77
N PRO A 60 22.23 4.04 -27.66
CA PRO A 60 21.52 4.01 -26.40
C PRO A 60 20.17 4.66 -26.66
N ALA A 61 19.08 3.88 -26.47
CA ALA A 61 17.74 4.39 -26.68
C ALA A 61 17.68 5.71 -25.94
N GLU A 62 17.24 6.78 -26.59
CA GLU A 62 17.12 8.08 -25.96
C GLU A 62 16.38 7.87 -24.63
N PRO A 63 16.86 8.44 -23.53
CA PRO A 63 16.22 8.25 -22.23
C PRO A 63 14.76 8.64 -22.36
N LEU A 64 13.85 7.74 -22.01
CA LEU A 64 12.42 8.03 -21.99
C LEU A 64 12.19 9.27 -21.13
N SER A 65 11.80 10.36 -21.78
CA SER A 65 11.56 11.64 -21.13
C SER A 65 10.06 11.81 -20.84
N ALA A 66 9.75 12.40 -19.71
CA ALA A 66 8.43 12.84 -19.33
C ALA A 66 8.55 14.17 -18.58
N ASP A 67 7.47 14.94 -18.49
CA ASP A 67 7.45 16.14 -17.63
C ASP A 67 7.71 15.75 -16.18
N VAL A 68 7.11 14.64 -15.74
CA VAL A 68 7.20 14.13 -14.37
C VAL A 68 7.49 12.64 -14.36
N LEU A 69 8.53 12.22 -13.64
CA LEU A 69 8.75 10.82 -13.25
C LEU A 69 8.09 10.57 -11.90
N ILE A 70 7.35 9.47 -11.80
CA ILE A 70 6.70 9.05 -10.56
C ILE A 70 7.30 7.71 -10.14
N VAL A 71 7.80 7.62 -8.92
CA VAL A 71 8.35 6.40 -8.33
C VAL A 71 7.28 5.77 -7.47
N GLY A 72 6.75 4.62 -7.91
CA GLY A 72 5.68 3.87 -7.27
C GLY A 72 4.32 3.98 -7.97
N ALA A 73 3.68 2.83 -8.22
CA ALA A 73 2.35 2.70 -8.83
C ALA A 73 1.28 2.36 -7.78
N GLY A 74 1.42 2.84 -6.54
CA GLY A 74 0.38 2.83 -5.52
C GLY A 74 -0.69 3.89 -5.79
N LEU A 75 -1.70 4.01 -4.90
CA LEU A 75 -2.79 4.98 -5.05
C LEU A 75 -2.27 6.40 -5.25
N SER A 76 -1.31 6.84 -4.43
CA SER A 76 -0.73 8.18 -4.54
C SER A 76 -0.09 8.44 -5.90
N GLY A 77 0.75 7.51 -6.40
CA GLY A 77 1.41 7.65 -7.70
C GLY A 77 0.44 7.60 -8.88
N LEU A 78 -0.54 6.69 -8.84
CA LEU A 78 -1.57 6.58 -9.88
C LEU A 78 -2.48 7.82 -9.89
N SER A 79 -2.88 8.35 -8.72
CA SER A 79 -3.66 9.58 -8.60
C SER A 79 -2.88 10.79 -9.10
N ALA A 80 -1.59 10.90 -8.77
CA ALA A 80 -0.74 11.97 -9.28
C ALA A 80 -0.64 11.93 -10.82
N ALA A 81 -0.40 10.75 -11.39
CA ALA A 81 -0.35 10.57 -12.84
C ALA A 81 -1.69 10.90 -13.52
N TYR A 82 -2.82 10.54 -12.89
CA TYR A 82 -4.15 10.91 -13.36
C TYR A 82 -4.31 12.42 -13.43
N HIS A 83 -4.04 13.14 -12.35
CA HIS A 83 -4.20 14.60 -12.29
C HIS A 83 -3.24 15.33 -13.24
N LEU A 84 -1.98 14.88 -13.36
CA LEU A 84 -1.01 15.40 -14.33
C LEU A 84 -1.53 15.25 -15.75
N LYS A 85 -2.05 14.07 -16.12
CA LYS A 85 -2.61 13.82 -17.44
C LYS A 85 -3.83 14.70 -17.72
N LYS A 86 -4.73 14.89 -16.75
CA LYS A 86 -5.88 15.82 -16.86
C LYS A 86 -5.41 17.26 -17.08
N ALA A 87 -4.25 17.65 -16.54
CA ALA A 87 -3.62 18.96 -16.74
C ALA A 87 -2.73 19.04 -18.01
N GLY A 88 -2.76 18.03 -18.89
CA GLY A 88 -1.99 18.02 -20.13
C GLY A 88 -0.49 17.76 -19.96
N LYS A 89 -0.03 17.32 -18.78
CA LYS A 89 1.36 16.96 -18.53
C LYS A 89 1.60 15.48 -18.75
N THR A 90 2.80 15.14 -19.22
CA THR A 90 3.22 13.75 -19.40
C THR A 90 3.82 13.19 -18.12
N ALA A 91 3.35 12.03 -17.69
CA ALA A 91 3.92 11.30 -16.55
C ALA A 91 4.44 9.92 -17.00
N LEU A 92 5.52 9.45 -16.37
CA LEU A 92 6.01 8.08 -16.48
C LEU A 92 6.16 7.51 -15.08
N ILE A 93 5.53 6.37 -14.82
CA ILE A 93 5.59 5.69 -13.53
C ILE A 93 6.61 4.55 -13.59
N LEU A 94 7.47 4.47 -12.56
CA LEU A 94 8.42 3.38 -12.34
C LEU A 94 7.98 2.62 -11.08
N GLU A 95 7.59 1.37 -11.23
CA GLU A 95 7.10 0.49 -10.16
C GLU A 95 8.03 -0.69 -9.98
N MET A 96 8.47 -0.95 -8.74
CA MET A 96 9.39 -2.03 -8.44
C MET A 96 8.77 -3.43 -8.55
N SER A 97 7.48 -3.55 -8.28
CA SER A 97 6.78 -4.83 -8.30
C SER A 97 6.26 -5.19 -9.71
N PRO A 98 5.88 -6.44 -9.97
CA PRO A 98 5.19 -6.82 -11.20
C PRO A 98 3.71 -6.40 -11.21
N HIS A 99 3.24 -5.66 -10.21
CA HIS A 99 1.84 -5.29 -9.99
C HIS A 99 1.68 -3.80 -9.71
N ILE A 100 0.55 -3.23 -10.13
CA ILE A 100 0.10 -1.89 -9.74
C ILE A 100 -0.82 -1.97 -8.51
N GLY A 101 -1.08 -0.82 -7.90
CA GLY A 101 -2.03 -0.66 -6.79
C GLY A 101 -1.39 -0.55 -5.41
N GLY A 102 -0.12 -0.97 -5.27
CA GLY A 102 0.55 -0.94 -3.97
C GLY A 102 -0.24 -1.69 -2.91
N ARG A 103 -0.77 -0.99 -1.92
CA ARG A 103 -1.59 -1.56 -0.82
C ARG A 103 -3.05 -1.84 -1.19
N ILE A 104 -3.47 -1.57 -2.42
CA ILE A 104 -4.79 -1.94 -2.94
C ILE A 104 -4.66 -3.26 -3.69
N ARG A 105 -5.18 -4.34 -3.11
CA ARG A 105 -5.13 -5.67 -3.72
C ARG A 105 -6.31 -6.52 -3.28
N THR A 106 -6.95 -7.15 -4.26
CA THR A 106 -8.06 -8.09 -4.08
C THR A 106 -7.59 -9.49 -4.42
N ALA A 107 -7.85 -10.47 -3.58
CA ALA A 107 -7.71 -11.89 -3.92
C ALA A 107 -9.01 -12.38 -4.55
N SER A 108 -8.89 -13.10 -5.66
CA SER A 108 -10.02 -13.72 -6.36
C SER A 108 -9.84 -15.23 -6.39
N TYR A 109 -10.92 -15.96 -6.18
CA TYR A 109 -10.95 -17.42 -6.14
C TYR A 109 -11.56 -18.01 -7.41
N PRO A 110 -11.28 -19.29 -7.74
CA PRO A 110 -11.75 -19.91 -8.98
C PRO A 110 -13.27 -19.94 -9.13
N ASP A 111 -14.00 -19.99 -8.02
CA ASP A 111 -15.48 -19.93 -7.98
C ASP A 111 -16.03 -18.51 -8.15
N GLY A 112 -15.16 -17.51 -8.25
CA GLY A 112 -15.50 -16.09 -8.42
C GLY A 112 -15.76 -15.35 -7.12
N ALA A 113 -15.58 -16.00 -5.95
CA ALA A 113 -15.51 -15.31 -4.68
C ALA A 113 -14.27 -14.38 -4.65
N HIS A 114 -14.33 -13.29 -3.91
CA HIS A 114 -13.19 -12.40 -3.72
C HIS A 114 -13.29 -11.64 -2.39
N ALA A 115 -12.13 -11.26 -1.86
CA ALA A 115 -12.02 -10.39 -0.70
C ALA A 115 -10.73 -9.57 -0.78
N GLU A 116 -10.67 -8.49 -0.03
CA GLU A 116 -9.51 -7.62 -0.02
C GLU A 116 -8.35 -8.26 0.74
N VAL A 117 -7.14 -8.03 0.27
CA VAL A 117 -5.89 -8.43 0.93
C VAL A 117 -5.25 -7.23 1.62
N GLY A 118 -5.57 -6.03 1.16
CA GLY A 118 -5.03 -4.76 1.64
C GLY A 118 -6.12 -3.80 2.03
N LEU A 119 -6.27 -2.72 1.27
CA LEU A 119 -7.27 -1.70 1.52
C LEU A 119 -8.69 -2.29 1.47
N GLU A 120 -9.40 -2.20 2.59
CA GLU A 120 -10.76 -2.73 2.72
C GLU A 120 -11.79 -1.79 2.10
N GLU A 121 -11.72 -0.48 2.42
CA GLU A 121 -12.69 0.49 1.94
C GLU A 121 -12.10 1.86 1.60
N PHE A 122 -12.89 2.66 0.87
CA PHE A 122 -12.69 4.09 0.67
C PHE A 122 -13.80 4.85 1.39
N TRP A 123 -13.45 5.76 2.28
CA TRP A 123 -14.43 6.63 2.92
C TRP A 123 -14.96 7.69 1.94
N GLU A 124 -16.20 8.13 2.09
CA GLU A 124 -16.85 9.07 1.16
C GLU A 124 -16.10 10.39 0.96
N ASN A 125 -15.33 10.84 1.95
CA ASN A 125 -14.50 12.04 1.88
C ASN A 125 -13.14 11.82 1.22
N ASN A 126 -12.83 10.60 0.76
CA ASN A 126 -11.57 10.31 0.10
C ASN A 126 -11.50 10.98 -1.28
N PRO A 127 -10.46 11.79 -1.57
CA PRO A 127 -10.32 12.45 -2.87
C PRO A 127 -10.30 11.49 -4.07
N ALA A 128 -9.92 10.22 -3.87
CA ALA A 128 -9.97 9.21 -4.92
C ALA A 128 -11.39 8.95 -5.43
N ILE A 129 -12.42 9.19 -4.61
CA ILE A 129 -13.83 9.00 -5.00
C ILE A 129 -14.19 9.87 -6.21
N GLU A 130 -13.69 11.11 -6.29
CA GLU A 130 -13.92 11.98 -7.44
C GLU A 130 -13.24 11.44 -8.70
N ILE A 131 -12.05 10.87 -8.58
CA ILE A 131 -11.38 10.18 -9.69
C ILE A 131 -12.22 8.98 -10.15
N PHE A 132 -12.77 8.21 -9.21
CA PHE A 132 -13.57 7.02 -9.52
C PHE A 132 -14.88 7.40 -10.22
N LYS A 133 -15.52 8.49 -9.81
CA LYS A 133 -16.70 9.05 -10.51
C LYS A 133 -16.36 9.47 -11.94
N ASP A 134 -15.26 10.22 -12.14
CA ASP A 134 -14.82 10.67 -13.49
C ASP A 134 -14.52 9.46 -14.40
N LEU A 135 -13.89 8.42 -13.87
CA LEU A 135 -13.57 7.19 -14.59
C LEU A 135 -14.74 6.20 -14.68
N LYS A 136 -15.91 6.54 -14.11
CA LYS A 136 -17.12 5.70 -14.07
C LYS A 136 -16.86 4.31 -13.45
N ILE A 137 -16.05 4.28 -12.39
CA ILE A 137 -15.78 3.06 -11.64
C ILE A 137 -16.99 2.79 -10.75
N PRO A 138 -17.67 1.64 -10.89
CA PRO A 138 -18.83 1.33 -10.08
C PRO A 138 -18.44 1.06 -8.63
N MET A 139 -19.11 1.71 -7.71
CA MET A 139 -18.93 1.58 -6.27
C MET A 139 -20.26 1.36 -5.58
N GLU A 140 -20.22 0.70 -4.44
CA GLU A 140 -21.36 0.54 -3.55
C GLU A 140 -20.95 0.82 -2.09
N THR A 141 -21.92 0.95 -1.21
CA THR A 141 -21.67 1.00 0.23
C THR A 141 -21.25 -0.39 0.68
N ALA A 142 -20.07 -0.50 1.29
CA ALA A 142 -19.48 -1.78 1.64
C ALA A 142 -20.28 -2.49 2.74
N TYR A 143 -20.53 -1.78 3.84
CA TYR A 143 -21.27 -2.25 5.01
C TYR A 143 -21.71 -1.04 5.84
N SER A 144 -22.25 -1.27 7.04
CA SER A 144 -22.58 -0.19 7.95
C SER A 144 -21.34 0.63 8.35
N SER A 145 -21.50 1.92 8.56
CA SER A 145 -20.48 2.78 9.17
C SER A 145 -20.20 2.43 10.64
N PHE A 146 -20.96 1.51 11.22
CA PHE A 146 -20.76 0.98 12.57
C PHE A 146 -20.55 -0.53 12.52
N SER A 147 -19.76 -1.06 13.48
CA SER A 147 -19.47 -2.48 13.63
C SER A 147 -20.16 -3.06 14.85
N SER A 148 -20.43 -4.37 14.80
CA SER A 148 -20.72 -5.14 16.00
C SER A 148 -19.45 -5.30 16.83
N PHE A 149 -19.59 -5.57 18.13
CA PHE A 149 -18.46 -5.87 19.00
C PHE A 149 -18.55 -7.28 19.57
N TYR A 150 -17.42 -7.97 19.59
CA TYR A 150 -17.24 -9.15 20.40
C TYR A 150 -16.23 -8.81 21.50
N TYR A 151 -16.70 -8.78 22.74
CA TYR A 151 -15.93 -8.33 23.89
C TYR A 151 -16.17 -9.25 25.09
N GLN A 152 -15.11 -9.75 25.71
CA GLN A 152 -15.15 -10.65 26.86
C GLN A 152 -16.11 -11.84 26.71
N GLY A 153 -16.07 -12.47 25.54
CA GLY A 153 -16.89 -13.67 25.26
C GLY A 153 -18.36 -13.39 24.92
N LYS A 154 -18.75 -12.13 24.77
CA LYS A 154 -20.13 -11.73 24.42
C LYS A 154 -20.18 -10.93 23.13
N LEU A 155 -21.09 -11.31 22.24
CA LEU A 155 -21.41 -10.54 21.04
C LEU A 155 -22.43 -9.44 21.39
N TYR A 156 -22.10 -8.21 20.97
CA TYR A 156 -22.99 -7.05 20.98
C TYR A 156 -23.29 -6.70 19.52
N PRO A 157 -24.42 -7.16 18.98
CA PRO A 157 -24.73 -7.01 17.57
C PRO A 157 -25.15 -5.59 17.24
N PHE A 158 -24.56 -5.03 16.19
CA PHE A 158 -25.09 -3.84 15.51
C PHE A 158 -25.84 -4.30 14.25
N ILE A 159 -27.10 -3.88 14.14
CA ILE A 159 -27.94 -4.15 12.96
C ILE A 159 -28.38 -2.81 12.41
N GLN A 160 -27.88 -2.44 11.22
CA GLN A 160 -28.24 -1.19 10.55
C GLN A 160 -29.77 -1.02 10.52
N ASP A 161 -30.23 0.20 10.76
CA ASP A 161 -31.64 0.61 10.80
C ASP A 161 -32.52 0.01 11.91
N SER A 162 -32.00 -0.94 12.70
CA SER A 162 -32.76 -1.61 13.74
C SER A 162 -32.23 -1.39 15.17
N ASN A 163 -31.06 -0.77 15.32
CA ASN A 163 -30.45 -0.51 16.63
C ASN A 163 -29.77 0.87 16.70
N PRO A 164 -30.56 1.97 16.68
CA PRO A 164 -30.00 3.34 16.68
C PRO A 164 -29.28 3.70 18.00
N GLU A 165 -29.47 2.88 19.05
CA GLU A 165 -28.85 3.09 20.36
C GLU A 165 -27.94 1.91 20.76
N PHE A 166 -27.21 1.40 19.78
CA PHE A 166 -26.29 0.26 19.94
C PHE A 166 -25.42 0.36 21.19
N LEU A 167 -24.80 1.52 21.44
CA LEU A 167 -23.94 1.72 22.60
C LEU A 167 -24.67 1.47 23.95
N ARG A 168 -26.00 1.62 24.00
CA ARG A 168 -26.80 1.26 25.20
C ARG A 168 -26.82 -0.24 25.47
N SER A 169 -26.58 -1.07 24.48
CA SER A 169 -26.49 -2.52 24.69
C SER A 169 -25.15 -2.93 25.29
N VAL A 170 -24.13 -2.08 25.14
CA VAL A 170 -22.75 -2.31 25.59
C VAL A 170 -22.47 -1.58 26.90
N LEU A 171 -22.82 -0.31 27.00
CA LEU A 171 -22.54 0.59 28.12
C LEU A 171 -23.80 0.80 28.96
N ASP A 172 -23.66 0.89 30.29
CA ASP A 172 -24.75 1.34 31.13
C ASP A 172 -25.04 2.85 30.93
N THR A 173 -26.05 3.36 31.67
CA THR A 173 -26.48 4.77 31.45
C THR A 173 -25.39 5.76 31.78
N ASP A 174 -24.64 5.58 32.86
CA ASP A 174 -23.61 6.51 33.31
C ASP A 174 -22.37 6.40 32.43
N GLU A 175 -21.97 5.19 32.06
CA GLU A 175 -20.90 4.92 31.08
C GLU A 175 -21.19 5.56 29.74
N LEU A 176 -22.43 5.40 29.23
CA LEU A 176 -22.86 6.01 27.97
C LEU A 176 -22.85 7.54 28.02
N GLN A 177 -23.28 8.14 29.11
CA GLN A 177 -23.22 9.58 29.29
C GLN A 177 -21.76 10.09 29.33
N ALA A 178 -20.87 9.37 30.00
CA ALA A 178 -19.44 9.70 30.02
C ALA A 178 -18.83 9.58 28.59
N TYR A 179 -19.15 8.51 27.87
CA TYR A 179 -18.70 8.28 26.49
C TYR A 179 -19.16 9.42 25.56
N LYS A 180 -20.41 9.80 25.60
CA LYS A 180 -20.94 10.90 24.77
C LYS A 180 -20.27 12.26 25.06
N ARG A 181 -19.99 12.55 26.35
CA ARG A 181 -19.24 13.78 26.71
C ARG A 181 -17.81 13.75 26.20
N TRP A 182 -17.17 12.59 26.33
CA TRP A 182 -15.81 12.40 25.82
C TRP A 182 -15.76 12.50 24.31
N ASP A 183 -16.65 11.87 23.57
CA ASP A 183 -16.71 11.93 22.11
C ASP A 183 -16.95 13.36 21.60
N ALA A 184 -17.84 14.11 22.24
CA ALA A 184 -18.03 15.54 21.95
C ALA A 184 -16.75 16.37 22.21
N LYS A 185 -15.96 16.04 23.26
CA LYS A 185 -14.67 16.65 23.51
C LYS A 185 -13.66 16.31 22.42
N MET A 186 -13.64 15.07 21.93
CA MET A 186 -12.78 14.65 20.82
C MET A 186 -13.07 15.46 19.55
N ALA A 187 -14.36 15.64 19.21
CA ALA A 187 -14.77 16.47 18.07
C ALA A 187 -14.33 17.94 18.23
N GLU A 188 -14.38 18.50 19.45
CA GLU A 188 -13.88 19.84 19.73
C GLU A 188 -12.35 19.95 19.56
N LEU A 189 -11.62 19.01 20.11
CA LEU A 189 -10.16 18.96 19.98
C LEU A 189 -9.75 18.81 18.51
N TYR A 190 -10.44 17.95 17.75
CA TYR A 190 -10.17 17.84 16.32
C TYR A 190 -10.37 19.15 15.55
N ARG A 191 -11.41 19.94 15.88
CA ARG A 191 -11.59 21.26 15.28
C ARG A 191 -10.43 22.22 15.58
N GLN A 192 -9.86 22.13 16.79
CA GLN A 192 -8.67 22.89 17.15
C GLN A 192 -7.42 22.43 16.38
N LEU A 193 -7.31 21.13 16.06
CA LEU A 193 -6.23 20.59 15.23
C LEU A 193 -6.22 21.13 13.79
N GLN A 194 -7.30 21.74 13.31
CA GLN A 194 -7.37 22.39 11.99
C GLN A 194 -6.77 23.81 11.99
N GLN A 195 -6.49 24.39 13.15
CA GLN A 195 -5.90 25.73 13.25
C GLN A 195 -4.40 25.71 12.90
N ARG A 196 -3.91 26.80 12.34
CA ARG A 196 -2.48 26.99 12.07
C ARG A 196 -2.05 28.41 12.51
N PRO A 197 -0.98 28.57 13.31
CA PRO A 197 -0.23 27.49 13.96
C PRO A 197 -1.09 26.73 14.98
N LEU A 198 -0.68 25.48 15.29
CA LEU A 198 -1.31 24.72 16.37
C LEU A 198 -1.00 25.39 17.72
N PRO A 199 -1.99 25.45 18.64
CA PRO A 199 -1.74 25.88 20.02
C PRO A 199 -0.68 24.99 20.70
N ASP A 200 0.25 25.61 21.43
CA ASP A 200 1.33 24.89 22.12
C ASP A 200 0.80 23.82 23.08
N GLU A 201 -0.33 24.07 23.73
CA GLU A 201 -1.00 23.14 24.63
C GLU A 201 -1.38 21.82 23.92
N LEU A 202 -1.80 21.90 22.66
CA LEU A 202 -2.09 20.70 21.86
C LEU A 202 -0.81 19.99 21.42
N LEU A 203 0.26 20.74 21.11
CA LEU A 203 1.53 20.12 20.74
C LEU A 203 2.10 19.26 21.87
N THR A 204 1.87 19.62 23.14
CA THR A 204 2.30 18.80 24.28
C THR A 204 1.68 17.42 24.31
N LEU A 205 0.54 17.21 23.64
CA LEU A 205 -0.14 15.91 23.57
C LEU A 205 0.65 14.88 22.73
N MET A 206 1.63 15.29 21.95
CA MET A 206 2.49 14.33 21.26
C MET A 206 3.45 13.60 22.22
N GLU A 207 3.72 14.15 23.42
CA GLU A 207 4.64 13.59 24.40
C GLU A 207 4.03 12.46 25.25
N THR A 208 2.74 12.19 25.11
CA THR A 208 2.05 11.10 25.82
C THR A 208 1.38 10.14 24.84
N SER A 209 1.24 8.86 25.22
CA SER A 209 0.49 7.92 24.42
C SER A 209 -1.01 8.20 24.42
N PHE A 210 -1.71 7.80 23.35
CA PHE A 210 -3.16 7.94 23.32
C PHE A 210 -3.82 7.12 24.44
N ALA A 211 -3.29 5.93 24.74
CA ALA A 211 -3.76 5.09 25.83
C ALA A 211 -3.64 5.78 27.21
N ASP A 212 -2.47 6.34 27.52
CA ASP A 212 -2.26 7.00 28.81
C ASP A 212 -3.08 8.30 28.91
N TRP A 213 -3.19 9.04 27.82
CA TRP A 213 -4.02 10.23 27.77
C TRP A 213 -5.50 9.89 28.03
N ILE A 214 -6.05 8.87 27.35
CA ILE A 214 -7.42 8.39 27.59
C ILE A 214 -7.61 7.96 29.05
N LYS A 215 -6.71 7.14 29.57
CA LYS A 215 -6.77 6.64 30.95
C LYS A 215 -6.80 7.79 31.98
N ASN A 216 -6.01 8.82 31.77
CA ASN A 216 -5.83 9.88 32.74
C ASN A 216 -6.80 11.06 32.61
N THR A 217 -7.40 11.26 31.42
CA THR A 217 -8.15 12.50 31.12
C THR A 217 -9.57 12.29 30.60
N SER A 218 -9.92 11.07 30.15
CA SER A 218 -11.22 10.85 29.49
C SER A 218 -12.42 10.82 30.46
N GLY A 219 -12.22 10.33 31.69
CA GLY A 219 -13.31 10.03 32.61
C GLY A 219 -14.15 8.80 32.20
N LEU A 220 -13.66 8.00 31.23
CA LEU A 220 -14.31 6.79 30.79
C LEU A 220 -14.10 5.62 31.78
N SER A 221 -15.11 4.77 31.91
CA SER A 221 -14.95 3.49 32.62
C SER A 221 -13.94 2.58 31.92
N PRO A 222 -13.33 1.60 32.61
CA PRO A 222 -12.42 0.64 31.97
C PRO A 222 -13.05 -0.06 30.76
N LYS A 223 -14.33 -0.37 30.80
CA LYS A 223 -15.07 -0.97 29.68
C LYS A 223 -15.19 -0.02 28.50
N ALA A 224 -15.53 1.25 28.73
CA ALA A 224 -15.62 2.24 27.68
C ALA A 224 -14.24 2.55 27.07
N GLN A 225 -13.16 2.58 27.88
CA GLN A 225 -11.79 2.70 27.37
C GLN A 225 -11.41 1.52 26.48
N GLU A 226 -11.83 0.30 26.83
CA GLU A 226 -11.56 -0.89 26.03
C GLU A 226 -12.30 -0.87 24.69
N LEU A 227 -13.53 -0.35 24.62
CA LEU A 227 -14.22 -0.13 23.36
C LEU A 227 -13.46 0.86 22.47
N VAL A 228 -12.98 1.97 23.03
CA VAL A 228 -12.13 2.93 22.30
C VAL A 228 -10.88 2.23 21.74
N ARG A 229 -10.23 1.36 22.54
CA ARG A 229 -9.07 0.59 22.07
C ARG A 229 -9.42 -0.32 20.89
N ILE A 230 -10.52 -1.09 21.01
CA ILE A 230 -10.97 -2.04 19.98
C ILE A 230 -11.30 -1.31 18.66
N GLU A 231 -11.83 -0.10 18.73
CA GLU A 231 -12.08 0.73 17.55
C GLU A 231 -10.80 1.35 16.95
N THR A 232 -9.87 1.77 17.81
CA THR A 232 -8.72 2.58 17.39
C THR A 232 -7.56 1.74 16.86
N GLU A 233 -7.23 0.62 17.51
CA GLU A 233 -6.06 -0.19 17.14
C GLU A 233 -6.12 -0.75 15.70
N PRO A 234 -7.28 -1.18 15.17
CA PRO A 234 -7.39 -1.54 13.77
C PRO A 234 -7.06 -0.39 12.81
N GLU A 235 -7.44 0.83 13.13
CA GLU A 235 -7.20 1.99 12.29
C GLU A 235 -5.72 2.37 12.23
N TYR A 236 -5.01 2.30 13.35
CA TYR A 236 -3.55 2.55 13.39
C TYR A 236 -2.71 1.36 12.93
N ALA A 237 -3.30 0.18 12.86
CA ALA A 237 -2.57 -1.07 12.66
C ALA A 237 -1.45 -1.29 13.71
N THR A 238 -1.58 -0.67 14.87
CA THR A 238 -0.62 -0.75 15.99
C THR A 238 -1.32 -0.50 17.33
N SER A 239 -0.62 -0.79 18.44
CA SER A 239 -1.18 -0.51 19.76
C SER A 239 -1.33 1.00 20.01
N TRP A 240 -2.47 1.38 20.59
CA TRP A 240 -2.76 2.76 21.01
C TRP A 240 -1.78 3.31 22.06
N GLN A 241 -1.00 2.43 22.69
CA GLN A 241 0.11 2.79 23.57
C GLN A 241 1.34 3.32 22.83
N LYS A 242 1.46 3.01 21.54
CA LYS A 242 2.62 3.41 20.72
C LYS A 242 2.40 4.71 19.96
N ILE A 243 1.17 5.17 19.80
CA ILE A 243 0.83 6.40 19.08
C ILE A 243 0.70 7.59 20.03
N SER A 244 1.01 8.78 19.55
CA SER A 244 0.83 10.01 20.33
C SER A 244 -0.65 10.33 20.54
N ALA A 245 -0.98 10.97 21.66
CA ALA A 245 -2.35 11.38 21.92
C ALA A 245 -2.85 12.40 20.90
N LEU A 246 -1.96 13.25 20.39
CA LEU A 246 -2.30 14.22 19.34
C LEU A 246 -2.79 13.55 18.07
N ASP A 247 -2.11 12.50 17.61
CA ASP A 247 -2.54 11.71 16.45
C ASP A 247 -3.73 10.82 16.78
N GLY A 248 -3.85 10.32 18.02
CA GLY A 248 -5.02 9.61 18.51
C GLY A 248 -6.31 10.41 18.37
N ILE A 249 -6.27 11.69 18.73
CA ILE A 249 -7.39 12.62 18.59
C ILE A 249 -7.72 12.85 17.12
N ALA A 250 -6.71 13.03 16.28
CA ALA A 250 -6.91 13.26 14.85
C ALA A 250 -7.58 12.05 14.17
N GLU A 251 -7.14 10.85 14.49
CA GLU A 251 -7.65 9.62 13.90
C GLU A 251 -9.06 9.27 14.38
N TRP A 252 -9.32 9.45 15.69
CA TRP A 252 -10.65 9.20 16.25
C TRP A 252 -11.76 9.89 15.46
N HIS A 253 -11.56 11.15 15.10
CA HIS A 253 -12.55 11.91 14.34
C HIS A 253 -12.80 11.33 12.95
N TYR A 254 -11.78 10.75 12.32
CA TYR A 254 -11.94 10.18 10.98
C TYR A 254 -12.85 8.96 10.96
N PHE A 255 -12.73 8.08 11.97
CA PHE A 255 -13.30 6.74 11.93
C PHE A 255 -14.47 6.53 12.90
N SER A 256 -14.57 7.34 13.95
CA SER A 256 -15.59 7.17 14.99
C SER A 256 -16.88 7.93 14.75
N GLY A 257 -17.48 7.80 13.57
CA GLY A 257 -18.88 8.19 13.47
C GLY A 257 -19.14 9.63 13.05
N ASN A 258 -18.34 10.19 12.17
CA ASN A 258 -18.72 11.41 11.45
C ASN A 258 -19.82 11.14 10.40
N GLY A 259 -20.43 9.94 10.39
CA GLY A 259 -21.53 9.55 9.51
C GLY A 259 -21.12 9.24 8.07
N LEU A 260 -19.84 9.19 7.76
CA LEU A 260 -19.36 8.84 6.42
C LEU A 260 -19.57 7.35 6.14
N ALA A 261 -20.03 7.03 4.94
CA ALA A 261 -20.21 5.65 4.54
C ALA A 261 -18.91 5.08 3.95
N PRO A 262 -18.52 3.85 4.35
CA PRO A 262 -17.46 3.12 3.67
C PRO A 262 -17.93 2.64 2.31
N ARG A 263 -17.08 2.80 1.30
CA ARG A 263 -17.33 2.42 -0.10
C ARG A 263 -16.32 1.40 -0.55
N HIS A 264 -16.75 0.43 -1.35
CA HIS A 264 -15.84 -0.43 -2.09
C HIS A 264 -16.18 -0.46 -3.58
N VAL A 265 -15.18 -0.86 -4.37
CA VAL A 265 -15.35 -1.01 -5.82
C VAL A 265 -15.97 -2.36 -6.11
N ILE A 266 -17.08 -2.38 -6.85
CA ILE A 266 -17.78 -3.61 -7.23
C ILE A 266 -16.81 -4.56 -7.96
N GLY A 267 -16.65 -5.76 -7.41
CA GLY A 267 -15.73 -6.78 -7.90
C GLY A 267 -14.28 -6.59 -7.44
N GLY A 268 -14.07 -5.83 -6.37
CA GLY A 268 -12.81 -5.67 -5.65
C GLY A 268 -12.08 -4.36 -5.93
N ASN A 269 -11.50 -3.79 -4.88
CA ASN A 269 -10.85 -2.48 -4.88
C ASN A 269 -9.66 -2.39 -5.87
N GLN A 270 -9.00 -3.50 -6.19
CA GLN A 270 -7.92 -3.52 -7.18
C GLN A 270 -8.37 -3.03 -8.56
N ARG A 271 -9.66 -3.10 -8.88
CA ARG A 271 -10.21 -2.58 -10.14
C ARG A 271 -10.05 -1.06 -10.28
N ALA A 272 -10.03 -0.32 -9.16
CA ALA A 272 -9.75 1.12 -9.18
C ALA A 272 -8.33 1.39 -9.69
N ALA A 273 -7.32 0.70 -9.15
CA ALA A 273 -5.94 0.83 -9.63
C ALA A 273 -5.81 0.45 -11.11
N GLN A 274 -6.50 -0.61 -11.54
CA GLN A 274 -6.53 -1.03 -12.94
C GLN A 274 -7.19 0.00 -13.86
N ALA A 275 -8.26 0.65 -13.41
CA ALA A 275 -8.94 1.69 -14.18
C ALA A 275 -8.06 2.95 -14.32
N LEU A 276 -7.42 3.38 -13.25
CA LEU A 276 -6.41 4.45 -13.27
C LEU A 276 -5.30 4.14 -14.26
N ALA A 277 -4.73 2.92 -14.20
CA ALA A 277 -3.66 2.52 -15.12
C ALA A 277 -4.12 2.49 -16.59
N ARG A 278 -5.36 2.06 -16.86
CA ARG A 278 -5.93 2.14 -18.22
C ARG A 278 -6.06 3.58 -18.70
N PHE A 279 -6.53 4.48 -17.85
CA PHE A 279 -6.65 5.91 -18.18
C PHE A 279 -5.27 6.53 -18.43
N ILE A 280 -4.28 6.27 -17.58
CA ILE A 280 -2.91 6.77 -17.71
C ILE A 280 -2.29 6.27 -19.02
N GLY A 281 -2.46 5.02 -19.36
CA GLY A 281 -1.86 4.31 -20.49
C GLY A 281 -0.80 3.30 -20.01
N LYS A 282 -0.88 2.08 -20.52
CA LYS A 282 0.03 0.99 -20.10
C LYS A 282 1.51 1.27 -20.45
N ASP A 283 1.75 1.99 -21.54
CA ASP A 283 3.07 2.45 -22.00
C ASP A 283 3.72 3.47 -21.05
N ARG A 284 2.91 4.10 -20.20
CA ARG A 284 3.33 5.08 -19.18
C ARG A 284 3.60 4.48 -17.81
N ILE A 285 3.52 3.16 -17.66
CA ILE A 285 3.81 2.45 -16.40
C ILE A 285 4.83 1.36 -16.70
N ARG A 286 5.99 1.46 -16.08
CA ARG A 286 7.07 0.48 -16.17
C ARG A 286 7.11 -0.32 -14.88
N LEU A 287 6.74 -1.58 -14.95
CA LEU A 287 6.81 -2.52 -13.83
C LEU A 287 8.22 -3.11 -13.72
N ASN A 288 8.52 -3.74 -12.58
CA ASN A 288 9.81 -4.35 -12.26
C ASN A 288 11.00 -3.35 -12.32
N GLN A 289 10.76 -2.07 -12.09
CA GLN A 289 11.78 -1.02 -12.10
C GLN A 289 12.11 -0.57 -10.68
N LEU A 290 13.17 -1.12 -10.11
CA LEU A 290 13.66 -0.73 -8.80
C LEU A 290 14.50 0.56 -8.92
N VAL A 291 13.93 1.67 -8.48
CA VAL A 291 14.64 2.95 -8.40
C VAL A 291 15.66 2.89 -7.27
N THR A 292 16.92 3.22 -7.61
CA THR A 292 18.05 3.16 -6.66
C THR A 292 18.73 4.53 -6.46
N HIS A 293 18.58 5.46 -7.40
CA HIS A 293 19.20 6.78 -7.31
C HIS A 293 18.32 7.86 -7.95
N ILE A 294 18.20 8.99 -7.29
CA ILE A 294 17.59 10.23 -7.81
C ILE A 294 18.64 11.33 -7.70
N LYS A 295 19.03 11.91 -8.86
CA LYS A 295 20.08 12.91 -8.97
C LYS A 295 19.54 14.16 -9.62
N SER A 296 19.62 15.29 -8.93
CA SER A 296 19.32 16.60 -9.48
C SER A 296 20.46 17.09 -10.36
N THR A 297 20.11 17.60 -11.53
CA THR A 297 21.04 18.20 -12.49
C THR A 297 20.59 19.61 -12.87
N VAL A 298 21.39 20.35 -13.62
CA VAL A 298 21.00 21.67 -14.11
C VAL A 298 19.75 21.60 -15.00
N SER A 299 19.66 20.57 -15.85
CA SER A 299 18.59 20.41 -16.85
C SER A 299 17.34 19.70 -16.35
N GLY A 300 17.35 19.10 -15.17
CA GLY A 300 16.23 18.29 -14.64
C GLY A 300 16.72 17.26 -13.64
N GLU A 301 15.91 16.23 -13.46
CA GLU A 301 16.18 15.12 -12.55
C GLU A 301 16.56 13.87 -13.37
N GLU A 302 17.59 13.15 -12.94
CA GLU A 302 17.97 11.84 -13.43
C GLU A 302 17.60 10.77 -12.40
N VAL A 303 16.83 9.77 -12.83
CA VAL A 303 16.42 8.64 -12.00
C VAL A 303 17.03 7.37 -12.55
N THR A 304 17.86 6.70 -11.74
CA THR A 304 18.43 5.40 -12.08
C THR A 304 17.53 4.31 -11.54
N ALA A 305 17.08 3.42 -12.40
CA ALA A 305 16.33 2.24 -12.01
C ALA A 305 16.98 0.96 -12.54
N THR A 306 16.86 -0.13 -11.79
CA THR A 306 17.28 -1.47 -12.17
C THR A 306 16.06 -2.29 -12.54
N ASP A 307 16.02 -2.80 -13.75
CA ASP A 307 15.00 -3.77 -14.18
C ASP A 307 15.23 -5.11 -13.47
N GLN A 308 14.27 -5.54 -12.69
CA GLN A 308 14.41 -6.75 -11.87
C GLN A 308 14.30 -8.07 -12.66
N GLY A 309 13.84 -8.00 -13.91
CA GLY A 309 13.78 -9.18 -14.79
C GLY A 309 15.10 -9.52 -15.47
N ASN A 310 15.96 -8.51 -15.74
CA ASN A 310 17.22 -8.68 -16.45
C ASN A 310 18.43 -8.01 -15.79
N PHE A 311 18.22 -7.35 -14.64
CA PHE A 311 19.21 -6.64 -13.82
C PHE A 311 19.96 -5.51 -14.55
N LYS A 312 19.39 -4.99 -15.65
CA LYS A 312 19.97 -3.85 -16.37
C LYS A 312 19.55 -2.55 -15.72
N GLN A 313 20.52 -1.66 -15.57
CA GLN A 313 20.25 -0.30 -15.14
C GLN A 313 19.84 0.57 -16.33
N GLN A 314 18.88 1.45 -16.08
CA GLN A 314 18.41 2.46 -17.02
C GLN A 314 18.32 3.81 -16.31
N ILE A 315 18.59 4.88 -17.06
CA ILE A 315 18.45 6.26 -16.59
C ILE A 315 17.24 6.88 -17.28
N PHE A 316 16.35 7.42 -16.47
CA PHE A 316 15.18 8.16 -16.91
C PHE A 316 15.38 9.65 -16.58
N ARG A 317 14.82 10.54 -17.39
CA ARG A 317 14.96 11.98 -17.20
C ARG A 317 13.61 12.66 -17.17
N ALA A 318 13.44 13.62 -16.27
CA ALA A 318 12.24 14.46 -16.19
C ALA A 318 12.57 15.84 -15.61
N LYS A 319 11.64 16.78 -15.80
CA LYS A 319 11.72 18.08 -15.13
C LYS A 319 11.49 17.95 -13.62
N TYR A 320 10.59 17.07 -13.22
CA TYR A 320 10.22 16.83 -11.84
C TYR A 320 10.18 15.32 -11.50
N VAL A 321 10.40 14.99 -10.24
CA VAL A 321 10.22 13.63 -9.69
C VAL A 321 9.24 13.66 -8.55
N VAL A 322 8.32 12.69 -8.52
CA VAL A 322 7.43 12.42 -7.38
C VAL A 322 7.79 11.06 -6.80
N THR A 323 8.26 11.01 -5.57
CA THR A 323 8.40 9.74 -4.83
C THR A 323 7.07 9.41 -4.15
N ALA A 324 6.39 8.39 -4.67
CA ALA A 324 5.07 7.91 -4.21
C ALA A 324 5.17 6.48 -3.64
N ILE A 325 6.22 6.24 -2.88
CA ILE A 325 6.54 4.96 -2.25
C ILE A 325 6.39 5.06 -0.72
N PRO A 326 6.26 3.94 0.01
CA PRO A 326 6.22 3.98 1.47
C PRO A 326 7.45 4.67 2.07
N LEU A 327 7.25 5.42 3.16
CA LEU A 327 8.30 6.24 3.76
C LEU A 327 9.61 5.48 4.02
N PHE A 328 9.53 4.29 4.61
CA PHE A 328 10.71 3.48 4.94
C PHE A 328 11.52 3.05 3.71
N ARG A 329 10.90 3.06 2.51
CA ARG A 329 11.58 2.73 1.25
C ARG A 329 12.39 3.90 0.68
N LEU A 330 12.19 5.13 1.19
CA LEU A 330 13.03 6.27 0.81
C LEU A 330 14.49 6.07 1.23
N ASN A 331 14.74 5.29 2.30
CA ASN A 331 16.11 4.94 2.72
C ASN A 331 16.84 4.02 1.72
N ASP A 332 16.11 3.37 0.81
CA ASP A 332 16.72 2.48 -0.20
C ASP A 332 17.15 3.26 -1.45
N ILE A 333 16.84 4.55 -1.53
CA ILE A 333 17.16 5.43 -2.65
C ILE A 333 18.29 6.37 -2.25
N GLN A 334 19.36 6.39 -3.05
CA GLN A 334 20.39 7.40 -2.95
C GLN A 334 19.88 8.71 -3.55
N PHE A 335 19.94 9.81 -2.81
CA PHE A 335 19.62 11.14 -3.31
C PHE A 335 20.91 11.97 -3.53
N THR A 336 20.96 12.71 -4.64
CA THR A 336 22.03 13.68 -4.90
C THR A 336 21.40 15.00 -5.37
N PRO A 337 21.46 16.11 -4.59
CA PRO A 337 22.05 16.18 -3.24
C PRO A 337 21.30 15.30 -2.22
N GLU A 338 21.98 14.96 -1.12
CA GLU A 338 21.38 14.17 -0.05
C GLU A 338 20.13 14.85 0.53
N LEU A 339 19.23 14.05 1.11
CA LEU A 339 18.08 14.56 1.86
C LEU A 339 18.55 15.43 3.05
N SER A 340 17.80 16.48 3.35
CA SER A 340 18.10 17.32 4.52
C SER A 340 18.12 16.53 5.83
N ALA A 341 18.80 17.02 6.85
CA ALA A 341 18.91 16.36 8.14
C ALA A 341 17.53 16.13 8.77
N GLU A 342 16.65 17.14 8.71
CA GLU A 342 15.29 17.08 9.24
C GLU A 342 14.48 15.98 8.52
N ARG A 343 14.61 15.88 7.20
CA ARG A 343 13.90 14.85 6.42
C ARG A 343 14.41 13.44 6.72
N LYS A 344 15.74 13.28 6.87
CA LYS A 344 16.33 12.01 7.31
C LYS A 344 15.82 11.64 8.69
N GLN A 345 15.74 12.57 9.61
CA GLN A 345 15.20 12.36 10.95
C GLN A 345 13.72 12.00 10.90
N ALA A 346 12.91 12.70 10.09
CA ALA A 346 11.50 12.38 9.89
C ALA A 346 11.30 10.93 9.42
N ILE A 347 12.10 10.49 8.43
CA ILE A 347 12.05 9.12 7.91
C ILE A 347 12.44 8.09 8.99
N GLN A 348 13.41 8.40 9.84
CA GLN A 348 13.90 7.49 10.87
C GLN A 348 12.96 7.37 12.07
N THR A 349 12.24 8.43 12.40
CA THR A 349 11.42 8.52 13.63
C THR A 349 9.95 8.28 13.40
N GLN A 350 9.45 8.31 12.17
CA GLN A 350 8.09 7.90 11.86
C GLN A 350 7.96 6.38 11.84
N SER A 351 6.83 5.89 12.31
CA SER A 351 6.53 4.47 12.42
C SER A 351 5.52 4.02 11.37
N ALA A 352 5.27 2.73 11.30
CA ALA A 352 4.19 2.16 10.49
C ALA A 352 3.57 0.97 11.23
N GLY A 353 2.27 0.94 11.29
CA GLY A 353 1.51 -0.18 11.81
C GLY A 353 1.54 -1.40 10.87
N ALA A 354 1.18 -2.56 11.40
CA ALA A 354 1.16 -3.83 10.67
C ALA A 354 -0.26 -4.38 10.57
N TYR A 355 -0.61 -4.87 9.38
CA TYR A 355 -1.76 -5.74 9.18
C TYR A 355 -1.34 -7.15 8.79
N PHE A 356 -2.18 -8.09 9.17
CA PHE A 356 -2.17 -9.46 8.68
C PHE A 356 -3.60 -9.80 8.24
N THR A 357 -3.74 -10.33 7.04
CA THR A 357 -5.04 -10.67 6.47
C THR A 357 -5.18 -12.17 6.35
N ALA A 358 -6.33 -12.70 6.76
CA ALA A 358 -6.69 -14.10 6.55
C ALA A 358 -8.08 -14.21 5.92
N HIS A 359 -8.18 -15.00 4.86
CA HIS A 359 -9.45 -15.35 4.26
C HIS A 359 -9.89 -16.73 4.74
N VAL A 360 -11.11 -16.83 5.22
CA VAL A 360 -11.70 -18.08 5.75
C VAL A 360 -12.90 -18.47 4.91
N ARG A 361 -12.79 -19.59 4.23
CA ARG A 361 -13.92 -20.19 3.50
C ARG A 361 -14.71 -21.10 4.42
N VAL A 362 -16.01 -20.88 4.48
CA VAL A 362 -16.91 -21.53 5.42
C VAL A 362 -18.05 -22.17 4.65
N ASP A 363 -18.43 -23.40 5.02
CA ASP A 363 -19.56 -24.10 4.43
C ASP A 363 -20.83 -23.24 4.47
N ASN A 364 -21.48 -23.03 3.33
CA ASN A 364 -22.60 -22.11 3.19
C ASN A 364 -23.80 -22.52 4.06
N ASN A 365 -24.03 -23.80 4.26
CA ASN A 365 -25.20 -24.30 5.03
C ASN A 365 -25.02 -24.02 6.53
N ALA A 366 -23.78 -24.03 7.03
CA ALA A 366 -23.45 -23.77 8.40
C ALA A 366 -23.13 -22.28 8.68
N ALA A 367 -22.50 -21.60 7.71
CA ALA A 367 -21.86 -20.31 7.88
C ALA A 367 -22.77 -19.22 8.43
N ARG A 368 -23.91 -19.02 7.79
CA ARG A 368 -24.77 -17.87 8.11
C ARG A 368 -25.39 -17.92 9.50
N SER A 369 -25.48 -19.10 10.13
CA SER A 369 -25.97 -19.24 11.50
C SER A 369 -25.03 -18.59 12.54
N PHE A 370 -23.73 -18.44 12.23
CA PHE A 370 -22.75 -17.92 13.18
C PHE A 370 -22.75 -16.39 13.28
N TRP A 371 -23.01 -15.68 12.17
CA TRP A 371 -23.01 -14.21 12.17
C TRP A 371 -24.34 -13.59 11.71
N THR A 372 -25.42 -14.34 11.83
CA THR A 372 -26.77 -13.86 11.59
C THR A 372 -27.50 -13.68 12.93
N TYR A 373 -28.01 -12.49 13.16
CA TYR A 373 -28.84 -12.18 14.32
C TYR A 373 -30.18 -11.62 13.83
N ASN A 374 -31.31 -12.22 14.28
CA ASN A 374 -32.66 -11.88 13.79
C ASN A 374 -32.76 -11.86 12.24
N GLY A 375 -32.10 -12.80 11.58
CA GLY A 375 -32.12 -12.93 10.11
C GLY A 375 -31.25 -11.93 9.33
N LYS A 376 -30.48 -11.09 10.02
CA LYS A 376 -29.58 -10.12 9.41
C LYS A 376 -28.11 -10.40 9.77
N SER A 377 -27.19 -10.10 8.85
CA SER A 377 -25.75 -10.16 9.15
C SER A 377 -25.39 -9.13 10.22
N VAL A 378 -24.51 -9.52 11.14
CA VAL A 378 -23.93 -8.64 12.16
C VAL A 378 -22.48 -8.24 11.83
N LEU A 379 -22.02 -8.58 10.62
CA LEU A 379 -20.69 -8.15 10.15
C LEU A 379 -20.73 -6.68 9.67
N PRO A 380 -19.63 -5.94 9.82
CA PRO A 380 -18.37 -6.36 10.41
C PRO A 380 -18.45 -6.49 11.95
N ILE A 381 -17.56 -7.33 12.51
CA ILE A 381 -17.41 -7.49 13.95
C ILE A 381 -16.00 -7.09 14.36
N MET A 382 -15.86 -6.11 15.24
CA MET A 382 -14.61 -5.80 15.93
C MET A 382 -14.46 -6.68 17.16
N THR A 383 -13.26 -7.23 17.39
CA THR A 383 -13.04 -8.19 18.47
C THR A 383 -11.89 -7.79 19.39
N ASP A 384 -11.97 -8.21 20.66
CA ASP A 384 -10.86 -8.19 21.63
C ASP A 384 -9.95 -9.43 21.50
N SER A 385 -10.02 -10.13 20.39
CA SER A 385 -9.36 -11.43 20.14
C SER A 385 -8.40 -11.35 18.95
N PRO A 386 -7.55 -12.38 18.72
CA PRO A 386 -6.66 -12.44 17.57
C PRO A 386 -7.36 -12.47 16.20
N LEU A 387 -8.69 -12.48 16.15
CA LEU A 387 -9.44 -12.40 14.90
C LEU A 387 -9.43 -10.98 14.30
N GLY A 388 -9.17 -9.95 15.11
CA GLY A 388 -9.18 -8.56 14.68
C GLY A 388 -10.58 -8.10 14.27
N VAL A 389 -10.72 -7.52 13.10
CA VAL A 389 -11.99 -7.16 12.47
C VAL A 389 -12.40 -8.24 11.49
N ILE A 390 -13.63 -8.73 11.62
CA ILE A 390 -14.18 -9.78 10.75
C ILE A 390 -15.14 -9.14 9.77
N TYR A 391 -14.78 -9.16 8.48
CA TYR A 391 -15.62 -8.70 7.37
C TYR A 391 -16.22 -9.88 6.59
N GLU A 392 -17.27 -9.64 5.83
CA GLU A 392 -17.80 -10.59 4.84
C GLU A 392 -17.19 -10.28 3.46
N GLY A 393 -16.53 -11.25 2.86
CA GLY A 393 -16.08 -11.18 1.48
C GLY A 393 -17.21 -11.50 0.51
N GLU A 394 -17.02 -11.13 -0.75
CA GLU A 394 -17.96 -11.40 -1.81
C GLU A 394 -17.98 -12.88 -2.18
N SER A 395 -19.15 -13.48 -2.17
CA SER A 395 -19.37 -14.88 -2.54
C SER A 395 -20.51 -15.02 -3.56
N LYS A 396 -20.45 -16.03 -4.42
CA LYS A 396 -21.57 -16.32 -5.31
C LYS A 396 -22.79 -16.81 -4.53
N PRO A 397 -24.01 -16.48 -4.95
CA PRO A 397 -25.21 -17.06 -4.37
C PRO A 397 -25.15 -18.62 -4.35
N GLY A 398 -25.34 -19.20 -3.18
CA GLY A 398 -25.27 -20.66 -2.97
C GLY A 398 -23.84 -21.24 -2.87
N GLY A 399 -22.81 -20.44 -3.07
CA GLY A 399 -21.41 -20.82 -2.84
C GLY A 399 -21.02 -20.78 -1.36
N ASP A 400 -19.81 -21.25 -1.06
CA ASP A 400 -19.24 -21.14 0.28
C ASP A 400 -19.13 -19.68 0.69
N ALA A 401 -19.42 -19.39 1.95
CA ALA A 401 -19.23 -18.04 2.49
C ALA A 401 -17.72 -17.75 2.64
N LEU A 402 -17.37 -16.48 2.52
CA LEU A 402 -16.00 -16.00 2.66
C LEU A 402 -15.96 -14.95 3.76
N LEU A 403 -15.13 -15.17 4.78
CA LEU A 403 -14.79 -14.13 5.75
C LEU A 403 -13.41 -13.57 5.43
N ASN A 404 -13.26 -12.29 5.66
CA ASN A 404 -11.99 -11.56 5.61
C ASN A 404 -11.64 -11.07 7.01
N LEU A 405 -10.50 -11.50 7.55
CA LEU A 405 -9.98 -11.06 8.83
C LEU A 405 -8.92 -9.99 8.62
N LEU A 406 -9.13 -8.82 9.18
CA LEU A 406 -8.13 -7.76 9.27
C LEU A 406 -7.56 -7.74 10.69
N VAL A 407 -6.44 -8.42 10.88
CA VAL A 407 -5.72 -8.45 12.15
C VAL A 407 -4.73 -7.30 12.19
N SER A 408 -4.65 -6.60 13.32
CA SER A 408 -3.80 -5.42 13.50
C SER A 408 -2.86 -5.55 14.71
N GLY A 409 -1.95 -4.61 14.86
CA GLY A 409 -1.10 -4.45 16.03
C GLY A 409 -0.21 -5.66 16.35
N ALA A 410 -0.12 -6.01 17.64
CA ALA A 410 0.78 -7.07 18.12
C ALA A 410 0.44 -8.46 17.54
N ASP A 411 -0.84 -8.75 17.32
CA ASP A 411 -1.28 -10.00 16.71
C ASP A 411 -0.85 -10.09 15.24
N ALA A 412 -0.99 -9.00 14.49
CA ALA A 412 -0.49 -8.92 13.12
C ALA A 412 1.04 -9.09 13.04
N GLU A 413 1.79 -8.43 13.93
CA GLU A 413 3.25 -8.59 14.01
C GLU A 413 3.63 -10.05 14.30
N ARG A 414 2.91 -10.69 15.24
CA ARG A 414 3.11 -12.10 15.61
C ARG A 414 2.83 -13.04 14.43
N PHE A 415 1.69 -12.88 13.74
CA PHE A 415 1.35 -13.72 12.60
C PHE A 415 2.28 -13.49 11.42
N ASN A 416 2.61 -12.23 11.09
CA ASN A 416 3.58 -11.90 10.05
C ASN A 416 4.97 -12.54 10.30
N SER A 417 5.40 -12.63 11.56
CA SER A 417 6.68 -13.27 11.92
C SER A 417 6.62 -14.79 11.83
N ARG A 418 5.42 -15.39 11.87
CA ARG A 418 5.18 -16.84 11.88
C ARG A 418 4.65 -17.39 10.55
N MET A 419 4.76 -16.66 9.46
CA MET A 419 4.29 -17.14 8.14
C MET A 419 4.97 -18.42 7.62
N SER A 420 6.08 -18.83 8.22
CA SER A 420 6.71 -20.13 7.98
C SER A 420 6.02 -21.30 8.69
N ASP A 421 5.10 -21.02 9.61
CA ASP A 421 4.29 -22.00 10.35
C ASP A 421 2.80 -21.66 10.22
N PRO A 422 2.20 -21.86 9.04
CA PRO A 422 0.80 -21.53 8.79
C PRO A 422 -0.17 -22.38 9.62
N ASP A 423 0.22 -23.59 10.01
CA ASP A 423 -0.63 -24.46 10.82
C ASP A 423 -0.85 -23.90 12.23
N GLN A 424 0.20 -23.31 12.83
CA GLN A 424 0.07 -22.65 14.13
C GLN A 424 -0.80 -21.39 14.04
N ILE A 425 -0.72 -20.63 12.96
CA ILE A 425 -1.60 -19.47 12.71
C ILE A 425 -3.04 -19.96 12.60
N GLN A 426 -3.30 -20.96 11.80
CA GLN A 426 -4.62 -21.56 11.61
C GLN A 426 -5.20 -22.04 12.92
N GLU A 427 -4.44 -22.78 13.73
CA GLU A 427 -4.91 -23.30 15.02
C GLU A 427 -5.24 -22.17 16.01
N THR A 428 -4.44 -21.09 16.03
CA THR A 428 -4.71 -19.91 16.86
C THR A 428 -6.04 -19.26 16.46
N LEU A 429 -6.27 -19.06 15.17
CA LEU A 429 -7.50 -18.44 14.66
C LEU A 429 -8.72 -19.36 14.88
N LEU A 430 -8.61 -20.66 14.62
CA LEU A 430 -9.68 -21.62 14.85
C LEU A 430 -10.07 -21.70 16.33
N THR A 431 -9.10 -21.65 17.23
CA THR A 431 -9.36 -21.62 18.68
C THR A 431 -10.10 -20.33 19.09
N ALA A 432 -9.72 -19.18 18.52
CA ALA A 432 -10.41 -17.93 18.75
C ALA A 432 -11.85 -17.94 18.20
N PHE A 433 -12.04 -18.51 17.00
CA PHE A 433 -13.37 -18.69 16.42
C PHE A 433 -14.25 -19.61 17.24
N ASP A 434 -13.75 -20.78 17.67
CA ASP A 434 -14.53 -21.72 18.49
C ASP A 434 -14.94 -21.12 19.83
N LYS A 435 -14.13 -20.21 20.38
CA LYS A 435 -14.49 -19.44 21.58
C LYS A 435 -15.62 -18.45 21.31
N GLN A 436 -15.60 -17.80 20.13
CA GLN A 436 -16.63 -16.83 19.73
C GLN A 436 -17.90 -17.53 19.23
N TRP A 437 -17.72 -18.56 18.42
CA TRP A 437 -18.79 -19.34 17.78
C TRP A 437 -18.53 -20.84 17.96
N PRO A 438 -19.06 -21.46 19.01
CA PRO A 438 -18.85 -22.89 19.29
C PRO A 438 -19.21 -23.76 18.09
N GLY A 439 -18.26 -24.60 17.65
CA GLY A 439 -18.43 -25.48 16.50
C GLY A 439 -18.05 -24.87 15.14
N PHE A 440 -17.58 -23.61 15.10
CA PHE A 440 -17.20 -22.93 13.86
C PHE A 440 -16.10 -23.69 13.07
N ARG A 441 -15.12 -24.26 13.79
CA ARG A 441 -14.01 -25.02 13.20
C ARG A 441 -14.49 -26.10 12.19
N GLN A 442 -15.61 -26.76 12.48
CA GLN A 442 -16.16 -27.84 11.64
C GLN A 442 -16.74 -27.30 10.33
N ALA A 443 -17.14 -26.04 10.30
CA ALA A 443 -17.66 -25.38 9.12
C ALA A 443 -16.56 -24.80 8.21
N VAL A 444 -15.32 -24.69 8.70
CA VAL A 444 -14.21 -24.12 7.93
C VAL A 444 -13.70 -25.13 6.89
N LYS A 445 -13.69 -24.73 5.62
CA LYS A 445 -13.19 -25.53 4.50
C LYS A 445 -11.74 -25.20 4.16
N GLN A 446 -11.36 -23.93 4.26
CA GLN A 446 -10.04 -23.46 3.88
C GLN A 446 -9.71 -22.14 4.57
N MET A 447 -8.45 -21.94 4.91
CA MET A 447 -7.88 -20.65 5.28
C MET A 447 -6.75 -20.29 4.30
N SER A 448 -6.63 -19.00 3.99
CA SER A 448 -5.54 -18.43 3.21
C SER A 448 -4.97 -17.24 3.94
N PHE A 449 -3.64 -17.14 4.04
CA PHE A 449 -2.95 -16.13 4.82
C PHE A 449 -2.13 -15.20 3.93
N TYR A 450 -2.16 -13.91 4.24
CA TYR A 450 -1.48 -12.90 3.44
C TYR A 450 -0.59 -12.01 4.30
N ARG A 451 0.72 -12.15 4.11
CA ARG A 451 1.74 -11.23 4.63
C ARG A 451 1.95 -10.09 3.65
N TYR A 452 0.91 -9.35 3.37
CA TYR A 452 1.01 -8.34 2.32
C TYR A 452 1.50 -6.99 2.85
N HIS A 453 1.13 -6.64 4.08
CA HIS A 453 1.40 -5.33 4.65
C HIS A 453 1.96 -5.40 6.08
N PRO A 454 3.20 -5.88 6.26
CA PRO A 454 3.85 -5.86 7.58
C PRO A 454 4.20 -4.43 8.05
N ARG A 455 4.10 -3.44 7.14
CA ARG A 455 4.20 -2.00 7.39
C ARG A 455 3.13 -1.32 6.55
N ALA A 456 1.91 -1.31 7.07
CA ALA A 456 0.71 -1.01 6.31
C ALA A 456 0.35 0.48 6.33
N VAL A 457 0.25 1.07 7.49
CA VAL A 457 -0.28 2.42 7.72
C VAL A 457 0.79 3.29 8.35
N ALA A 458 0.99 4.50 7.84
CA ALA A 458 1.87 5.47 8.48
C ALA A 458 1.31 5.82 9.86
N SER A 459 2.16 5.84 10.88
CA SER A 459 1.78 6.21 12.25
C SER A 459 2.84 7.10 12.89
N TRP A 460 2.41 7.93 13.83
CA TRP A 460 3.28 8.85 14.54
C TRP A 460 3.38 8.40 15.99
N PRO A 461 4.55 7.87 16.40
CA PRO A 461 4.76 7.40 17.76
C PRO A 461 4.80 8.56 18.76
N VAL A 462 4.76 8.22 20.05
CA VAL A 462 4.98 9.21 21.12
C VAL A 462 6.25 10.04 20.84
N GLY A 463 6.17 11.35 21.01
CA GLY A 463 7.21 12.32 20.62
C GLY A 463 7.14 12.76 19.16
N ARG A 464 6.15 12.30 18.39
CA ARG A 464 5.93 12.67 16.99
C ARG A 464 4.46 12.96 16.71
N SER A 465 4.22 13.73 15.66
CA SER A 465 2.86 14.00 15.15
C SER A 465 2.87 14.30 13.66
N ARG A 466 1.74 14.06 12.99
CA ARG A 466 1.50 14.56 11.61
C ARG A 466 1.53 16.09 11.51
N PHE A 467 1.47 16.78 12.64
CA PHE A 467 1.45 18.23 12.73
C PHE A 467 2.81 18.81 13.15
N ASP A 468 3.84 18.01 13.40
CA ASP A 468 5.16 18.47 13.80
C ASP A 468 6.01 18.97 12.62
N GLU A 469 7.07 19.72 12.91
CA GLU A 469 7.97 20.29 11.90
C GLU A 469 8.69 19.23 11.05
N LEU A 470 8.98 18.05 11.62
CA LEU A 470 9.60 16.96 10.89
C LEU A 470 8.64 16.40 9.83
N SER A 471 7.35 16.26 10.17
CA SER A 471 6.32 15.86 9.21
C SER A 471 6.13 16.93 8.13
N ASP A 472 6.20 18.21 8.47
CA ASP A 472 6.19 19.31 7.50
C ASP A 472 7.37 19.25 6.53
N SER A 473 8.54 18.77 6.98
CA SER A 473 9.69 18.59 6.10
C SER A 473 9.43 17.60 4.97
N LEU A 474 8.60 16.56 5.24
CA LEU A 474 8.21 15.56 4.23
C LEU A 474 7.16 16.09 3.23
N ARG A 475 6.36 17.10 3.60
CA ARG A 475 5.41 17.76 2.70
C ARG A 475 6.07 18.68 1.69
N LYS A 476 7.18 19.31 2.06
CA LYS A 476 7.91 20.25 1.23
C LYS A 476 8.75 19.53 0.18
N PRO A 477 8.86 20.03 -1.05
CA PRO A 477 9.76 19.46 -2.04
C PRO A 477 11.23 19.71 -1.67
N GLN A 478 12.13 18.85 -2.18
CA GLN A 478 13.56 19.11 -2.20
C GLN A 478 13.97 19.43 -3.65
N GLY A 479 14.12 20.72 -3.93
CA GLY A 479 14.33 21.15 -5.32
C GLY A 479 13.13 20.82 -6.21
N ARG A 480 13.33 19.88 -7.16
CA ARG A 480 12.30 19.36 -8.05
C ARG A 480 11.83 17.94 -7.69
N VAL A 481 12.26 17.44 -6.55
CA VAL A 481 11.82 16.14 -6.00
C VAL A 481 10.72 16.36 -4.97
N TYR A 482 9.57 15.77 -5.20
CA TYR A 482 8.36 15.85 -4.37
C TYR A 482 8.09 14.51 -3.67
N PHE A 483 7.46 14.58 -2.51
CA PHE A 483 7.14 13.41 -1.69
C PHE A 483 5.63 13.27 -1.54
N ALA A 484 5.09 12.12 -1.88
CA ALA A 484 3.67 11.80 -1.81
C ALA A 484 3.48 10.43 -1.14
N GLY A 485 2.41 10.28 -0.39
CA GLY A 485 2.06 9.07 0.36
C GLY A 485 1.28 9.42 1.61
N ASP A 486 0.69 8.42 2.24
CA ASP A 486 -0.07 8.53 3.49
C ASP A 486 0.73 9.19 4.63
N PHE A 487 2.05 9.09 4.60
CA PHE A 487 2.95 9.67 5.59
C PHE A 487 3.14 11.19 5.49
N THR A 488 2.61 11.84 4.46
CA THR A 488 2.80 13.30 4.26
C THR A 488 1.58 14.12 4.65
N GLU A 489 0.38 13.56 4.63
CA GLU A 489 -0.85 14.30 4.92
C GLU A 489 -1.60 13.67 6.09
N ASP A 490 -2.26 12.59 5.79
CA ASP A 490 -3.10 11.83 6.66
C ASP A 490 -2.85 10.34 6.44
N THR A 491 -3.24 9.52 7.39
CA THR A 491 -3.12 8.07 7.25
C THR A 491 -3.95 7.53 6.07
N HIS A 492 -3.75 6.26 5.73
CA HIS A 492 -4.58 5.48 4.81
C HIS A 492 -4.63 6.00 3.36
N SER A 493 -5.68 5.61 2.66
CA SER A 493 -5.93 6.00 1.27
C SER A 493 -6.29 7.48 1.12
N ASN A 494 -6.84 8.11 2.16
CA ASN A 494 -7.15 9.53 2.18
C ASN A 494 -5.86 10.35 2.05
N GLY A 495 -4.89 10.12 2.92
CA GLY A 495 -3.60 10.82 2.87
C GLY A 495 -2.84 10.53 1.58
N ALA A 496 -2.87 9.29 1.08
CA ALA A 496 -2.27 8.96 -0.20
C ALA A 496 -2.87 9.79 -1.35
N SER A 497 -4.19 9.95 -1.38
CA SER A 497 -4.91 10.71 -2.41
C SER A 497 -4.71 12.22 -2.26
N GLN A 498 -4.76 12.74 -1.03
CA GLN A 498 -4.53 14.15 -0.73
C GLN A 498 -3.11 14.58 -1.11
N SER A 499 -2.11 13.74 -0.78
CA SER A 499 -0.71 14.01 -1.13
C SER A 499 -0.49 14.12 -2.62
N ALA A 500 -1.18 13.31 -3.41
CA ALA A 500 -1.13 13.39 -4.87
C ALA A 500 -1.67 14.73 -5.39
N LEU A 501 -2.81 15.18 -4.87
CA LEU A 501 -3.39 16.48 -5.22
C LEU A 501 -2.46 17.64 -4.89
N ARG A 502 -1.87 17.65 -3.66
CA ARG A 502 -0.92 18.68 -3.24
C ARG A 502 0.28 18.73 -4.18
N VAL A 503 0.94 17.60 -4.41
CA VAL A 503 2.14 17.53 -5.23
C VAL A 503 1.87 17.99 -6.67
N VAL A 504 0.76 17.58 -7.26
CA VAL A 504 0.40 18.00 -8.63
C VAL A 504 0.12 19.50 -8.67
N LYS A 505 -0.62 20.05 -7.71
CA LYS A 505 -0.86 21.48 -7.60
C LYS A 505 0.45 22.28 -7.53
N ASP A 506 1.40 21.84 -6.69
CA ASP A 506 2.69 22.49 -6.54
C ASP A 506 3.54 22.44 -7.82
N ILE A 507 3.51 21.30 -8.54
CA ILE A 507 4.22 21.16 -9.83
C ILE A 507 3.63 22.08 -10.90
N LEU A 508 2.30 22.16 -10.99
CA LEU A 508 1.63 23.00 -11.99
C LEU A 508 1.92 24.48 -11.76
N GLN A 509 1.88 24.95 -10.51
CA GLN A 509 2.21 26.34 -10.16
C GLN A 509 3.66 26.75 -10.49
N LYS A 510 4.60 25.79 -10.51
CA LYS A 510 6.02 26.05 -10.88
C LYS A 510 6.28 25.82 -12.36
N SER A 511 5.31 25.33 -13.11
CA SER A 511 5.45 25.03 -14.54
C SER A 511 5.02 26.18 -15.45
N ASP A 512 4.32 27.15 -14.87
CA ASP A 512 3.94 28.41 -15.48
C ASP A 512 5.04 29.48 -15.21
#